data_1bd07474a53640ae2029b6b653b07ce9
#
_entry.id   1bd07474a53640ae2029b6b653b07ce9
#
_cell.length_a   1.000
_cell.length_b   1.000
_cell.length_c   1.000
_cell.angle_alpha   90.00
_cell.angle_beta   90.00
_cell.angle_gamma   90.00
#
_symmetry.space_group_name_H-M   'P 1'
#
loop_
_entity.id
_entity.type
_entity.pdbx_description
1 polymer ?
#
loop_
_entity_poly.entity_id
_entity_poly.type
_entity_poly.pdbx_seq_one_letter_code
_entity_poly.pdbx_strand_id
1 'polypeptide(L)'
;MTRTAKILVAGPFAVGKTTLVGAVSEIAPLRTEEPLTAAGADLDPLEGVEAKTTTTVALDFGRITLPEARIVLYLFGLPGQDRFRAMWGDLVLGAIGAVVLVDVRRLDACFPVLDHLDDRGLPYVVAVNDFPDAPVYDDAEIRAALDLNPRIPLGHCDARDRRSSITALCRVVAHALARHDCPEASPR
;
A
#
# COMPACT_ATOMS: atom_id res chain seq x y z
N MET A 1 -10.89 -17.80 19.55
CA MET A 1 -11.39 -17.08 18.37
C MET A 1 -10.19 -16.60 17.55
N THR A 2 -10.21 -16.77 16.25
CA THR A 2 -9.21 -16.22 15.35
C THR A 2 -9.56 -14.76 15.09
N ARG A 3 -8.60 -13.84 15.22
CA ARG A 3 -8.78 -12.41 14.91
C ARG A 3 -8.43 -12.16 13.45
N THR A 4 -9.05 -11.18 12.83
CA THR A 4 -8.74 -10.76 11.47
C THR A 4 -8.23 -9.32 11.48
N ALA A 5 -7.29 -9.02 10.61
CA ALA A 5 -6.79 -7.66 10.42
C ALA A 5 -6.59 -7.37 8.93
N LYS A 6 -6.88 -6.14 8.53
CA LYS A 6 -6.70 -5.65 7.16
C LYS A 6 -5.47 -4.76 7.11
N ILE A 7 -4.57 -5.05 6.18
CA ILE A 7 -3.38 -4.25 5.89
C ILE A 7 -3.43 -3.83 4.43
N LEU A 8 -3.06 -2.58 4.17
CA LEU A 8 -2.91 -2.07 2.81
C LEU A 8 -1.47 -2.22 2.34
N VAL A 9 -1.29 -2.55 1.07
CA VAL A 9 -0.02 -2.46 0.35
C VAL A 9 -0.16 -1.32 -0.65
N ALA A 10 0.49 -0.22 -0.39
CA ALA A 10 0.33 1.04 -1.11
C ALA A 10 1.63 1.42 -1.85
N GLY A 11 1.55 2.42 -2.71
CA GLY A 11 2.67 2.95 -3.47
C GLY A 11 2.34 3.15 -4.95
N PRO A 12 3.21 3.81 -5.72
CA PRO A 12 2.97 4.16 -7.10
C PRO A 12 2.80 2.94 -8.02
N PHE A 13 2.43 3.20 -9.26
CA PHE A 13 2.33 2.14 -10.28
C PHE A 13 3.69 1.46 -10.50
N ALA A 14 3.68 0.12 -10.64
CA ALA A 14 4.85 -0.72 -10.88
C ALA A 14 5.92 -0.74 -9.77
N VAL A 15 5.59 -0.30 -8.53
CA VAL A 15 6.54 -0.29 -7.40
C VAL A 15 6.73 -1.67 -6.75
N GLY A 16 5.96 -2.69 -7.13
CA GLY A 16 6.10 -4.05 -6.59
C GLY A 16 4.96 -4.51 -5.64
N LYS A 17 3.83 -3.79 -5.56
CA LYS A 17 2.69 -4.17 -4.70
C LYS A 17 2.18 -5.58 -4.95
N THR A 18 1.86 -5.90 -6.21
CA THR A 18 1.43 -7.23 -6.65
C THR A 18 2.47 -8.30 -6.33
N THR A 19 3.74 -7.97 -6.47
CA THR A 19 4.86 -8.87 -6.16
C THR A 19 4.91 -9.17 -4.67
N LEU A 20 4.84 -8.15 -3.81
CA LEU A 20 4.83 -8.32 -2.36
C LEU A 20 3.64 -9.17 -1.91
N VAL A 21 2.42 -8.83 -2.36
CA VAL A 21 1.22 -9.60 -2.01
C VAL A 21 1.35 -11.04 -2.48
N GLY A 22 1.82 -11.28 -3.70
CA GLY A 22 2.04 -12.63 -4.24
C GLY A 22 3.10 -13.42 -3.50
N ALA A 23 4.18 -12.77 -3.05
CA ALA A 23 5.27 -13.44 -2.33
C ALA A 23 4.85 -13.99 -0.96
N VAL A 24 3.87 -13.34 -0.31
CA VAL A 24 3.45 -13.71 1.06
C VAL A 24 2.11 -14.43 1.12
N SER A 25 1.24 -14.27 0.14
CA SER A 25 -0.11 -14.81 0.16
C SER A 25 -0.14 -16.34 0.14
N GLU A 26 -1.07 -16.91 0.92
CA GLU A 26 -1.40 -18.34 0.94
C GLU A 26 -2.38 -18.73 -0.17
N ILE A 27 -3.03 -17.75 -0.75
CA ILE A 27 -4.00 -17.93 -1.84
C ILE A 27 -3.47 -17.29 -3.11
N ALA A 28 -3.90 -17.78 -4.27
CA ALA A 28 -3.65 -17.09 -5.52
C ALA A 28 -4.24 -15.67 -5.45
N PRO A 29 -3.50 -14.62 -5.82
CA PRO A 29 -4.03 -13.27 -5.79
C PRO A 29 -5.31 -13.17 -6.61
N LEU A 30 -6.37 -12.68 -5.98
CA LEU A 30 -7.63 -12.40 -6.69
C LEU A 30 -7.48 -11.05 -7.39
N ARG A 31 -7.78 -11.03 -8.68
CA ARG A 31 -7.92 -9.81 -9.47
C ARG A 31 -9.39 -9.56 -9.68
N THR A 32 -9.87 -8.41 -9.23
CA THR A 32 -11.27 -8.03 -9.45
C THR A 32 -11.36 -7.15 -10.69
N GLU A 33 -12.30 -7.46 -11.59
CA GLU A 33 -12.70 -6.60 -12.69
C GLU A 33 -13.95 -5.83 -12.23
N GLU A 34 -13.85 -4.51 -12.04
CA GLU A 34 -15.03 -3.70 -11.78
C GLU A 34 -15.44 -2.90 -13.04
N PRO A 35 -16.75 -2.84 -13.37
CA PRO A 35 -17.25 -1.97 -14.41
C PRO A 35 -17.08 -0.50 -13.96
N LEU A 36 -16.53 0.35 -14.81
CA LEU A 36 -16.53 1.80 -14.61
C LEU A 36 -17.98 2.30 -14.62
N THR A 37 -18.47 2.71 -13.46
CA THR A 37 -19.65 3.57 -13.41
C THR A 37 -19.31 4.92 -14.03
N ALA A 38 -20.26 5.49 -14.77
CA ALA A 38 -20.13 6.63 -15.68
C ALA A 38 -19.54 7.96 -15.12
N ALA A 39 -19.12 7.98 -13.85
CA ALA A 39 -18.52 9.17 -13.23
C ALA A 39 -17.06 9.46 -13.64
N GLY A 40 -16.42 8.57 -14.40
CA GLY A 40 -15.05 8.74 -14.89
C GLY A 40 -14.91 9.02 -16.38
N ALA A 41 -16.03 9.17 -17.12
CA ALA A 41 -16.04 9.32 -18.57
C ALA A 41 -15.62 10.73 -19.07
N ASP A 42 -15.50 11.70 -18.16
CA ASP A 42 -15.24 13.11 -18.54
C ASP A 42 -13.75 13.48 -18.64
N LEU A 43 -12.83 12.54 -18.46
CA LEU A 43 -11.40 12.86 -18.37
C LEU A 43 -10.53 12.41 -19.56
N ASP A 44 -11.07 11.65 -20.52
CA ASP A 44 -10.34 11.31 -21.75
C ASP A 44 -11.25 11.45 -22.99
N PRO A 45 -10.83 12.18 -24.05
CA PRO A 45 -11.57 12.25 -25.29
C PRO A 45 -11.51 10.88 -26.00
N LEU A 46 -12.59 10.14 -25.94
CA LEU A 46 -12.78 8.86 -26.67
C LEU A 46 -13.20 9.15 -28.13
N GLU A 47 -12.33 9.71 -28.96
CA GLU A 47 -12.54 9.67 -30.40
C GLU A 47 -12.05 8.33 -30.94
N GLY A 48 -12.99 7.46 -31.34
CA GLY A 48 -12.74 6.34 -32.23
C GLY A 48 -12.59 4.94 -31.60
N VAL A 49 -13.02 4.71 -30.37
CA VAL A 49 -13.03 3.34 -29.79
C VAL A 49 -14.44 2.93 -29.39
N GLU A 50 -15.02 1.99 -30.16
CA GLU A 50 -16.28 1.36 -29.82
C GLU A 50 -16.20 0.70 -28.44
N ALA A 51 -17.00 1.21 -27.50
CA ALA A 51 -17.58 0.57 -26.34
C ALA A 51 -16.75 -0.52 -25.62
N LYS A 52 -15.68 -0.13 -24.90
CA LYS A 52 -15.29 -0.84 -23.69
C LYS A 52 -15.68 0.00 -22.49
N THR A 53 -16.85 -0.24 -21.96
CA THR A 53 -17.41 0.39 -20.75
C THR A 53 -16.85 -0.19 -19.44
N THR A 54 -15.83 -1.04 -19.52
CA THR A 54 -15.24 -1.70 -18.34
C THR A 54 -13.73 -1.51 -18.35
N THR A 55 -13.21 -0.82 -17.34
CA THR A 55 -11.77 -0.84 -17.05
C THR A 55 -11.53 -1.84 -15.93
N THR A 56 -10.67 -2.81 -16.17
CA THR A 56 -10.23 -3.75 -15.16
C THR A 56 -9.44 -3.01 -14.09
N VAL A 57 -9.98 -2.91 -12.88
CA VAL A 57 -9.22 -2.49 -11.71
C VAL A 57 -8.55 -3.72 -11.15
N ALA A 58 -7.26 -3.88 -11.36
CA ALA A 58 -6.50 -4.93 -10.71
C ALA A 58 -6.31 -4.54 -9.23
N LEU A 59 -7.18 -5.06 -8.37
CA LEU A 59 -7.00 -5.02 -6.93
C LEU A 59 -6.28 -6.31 -6.51
N ASP A 60 -5.07 -6.16 -5.97
CA ASP A 60 -4.35 -7.29 -5.41
C ASP A 60 -4.95 -7.64 -4.04
N PHE A 61 -5.43 -8.86 -3.91
CA PHE A 61 -5.90 -9.37 -2.63
C PHE A 61 -5.09 -10.60 -2.25
N GLY A 62 -4.59 -10.61 -1.00
CA GLY A 62 -3.84 -11.72 -0.44
C GLY A 62 -4.28 -12.04 0.99
N ARG A 63 -3.90 -13.23 1.45
CA ARG A 63 -4.20 -13.72 2.78
C ARG A 63 -2.98 -14.41 3.39
N ILE A 64 -2.74 -14.15 4.68
CA ILE A 64 -1.73 -14.83 5.48
C ILE A 64 -2.38 -15.28 6.79
N THR A 65 -2.22 -16.55 7.13
CA THR A 65 -2.63 -17.10 8.43
C THR A 65 -1.41 -17.18 9.34
N LEU A 66 -1.51 -16.59 10.52
CA LEU A 66 -0.51 -16.67 11.59
C LEU A 66 -1.08 -17.55 12.73
N PRO A 67 -0.87 -18.88 12.68
CA PRO A 67 -1.55 -19.81 13.58
C PRO A 67 -1.20 -19.59 15.05
N GLU A 68 0.08 -19.31 15.36
CA GLU A 68 0.57 -19.07 16.72
C GLU A 68 -0.08 -17.83 17.36
N ALA A 69 -0.24 -16.76 16.57
CA ALA A 69 -0.90 -15.54 17.01
C ALA A 69 -2.44 -15.61 16.92
N ARG A 70 -3.00 -16.65 16.30
CA ARG A 70 -4.42 -16.78 15.96
C ARG A 70 -4.95 -15.57 15.17
N ILE A 71 -4.16 -15.10 14.22
CA ILE A 71 -4.48 -13.94 13.37
C ILE A 71 -4.52 -14.37 11.91
N VAL A 72 -5.50 -13.85 11.18
CA VAL A 72 -5.53 -13.85 9.71
C VAL A 72 -5.36 -12.41 9.23
N LEU A 73 -4.32 -12.16 8.46
CA LEU A 73 -4.09 -10.89 7.80
C LEU A 73 -4.68 -10.94 6.39
N TYR A 74 -5.50 -9.96 6.06
CA TYR A 74 -5.96 -9.71 4.70
C TYR A 74 -5.17 -8.53 4.13
N LEU A 75 -4.54 -8.75 2.98
CA LEU A 75 -3.71 -7.77 2.28
C LEU A 75 -4.49 -7.23 1.09
N PHE A 76 -4.54 -5.91 0.96
CA PHE A 76 -5.18 -5.23 -0.15
C PHE A 76 -4.17 -4.28 -0.81
N GLY A 77 -3.84 -4.53 -2.08
CA GLY A 77 -3.03 -3.62 -2.86
C GLY A 77 -3.83 -2.40 -3.30
N LEU A 78 -3.41 -1.19 -2.93
CA LEU A 78 -4.01 0.02 -3.48
C LEU A 78 -3.63 0.17 -4.95
N PRO A 79 -4.59 0.46 -5.84
CA PRO A 79 -4.28 0.75 -7.24
C PRO A 79 -3.40 1.99 -7.33
N GLY A 80 -2.24 1.85 -8.00
CA GLY A 80 -1.23 2.91 -8.05
C GLY A 80 -1.40 3.89 -9.22
N GLN A 81 -2.45 3.78 -10.00
CA GLN A 81 -2.76 4.69 -11.10
C GLN A 81 -3.69 5.81 -10.61
N ASP A 82 -3.44 7.05 -11.04
CA ASP A 82 -4.16 8.24 -10.57
C ASP A 82 -5.67 8.18 -10.77
N ARG A 83 -6.12 7.62 -11.88
CA ARG A 83 -7.54 7.45 -12.20
C ARG A 83 -8.31 6.60 -11.17
N PHE A 84 -7.62 5.82 -10.34
CA PHE A 84 -8.24 4.97 -9.33
C PHE A 84 -8.15 5.53 -7.90
N ARG A 85 -7.66 6.74 -7.73
CA ARG A 85 -7.55 7.38 -6.40
C ARG A 85 -8.90 7.51 -5.68
N ALA A 86 -9.99 7.67 -6.42
CA ALA A 86 -11.34 7.73 -5.84
C ALA A 86 -11.68 6.49 -5.01
N MET A 87 -11.12 5.33 -5.35
CA MET A 87 -11.36 4.05 -4.63
C MET A 87 -10.54 3.94 -3.32
N TRP A 88 -9.49 4.73 -3.15
CA TRP A 88 -8.63 4.62 -1.97
C TRP A 88 -9.40 4.86 -0.67
N GLY A 89 -10.41 5.75 -0.72
CA GLY A 89 -11.26 6.06 0.41
C GLY A 89 -11.91 4.84 1.04
N ASP A 90 -12.52 4.02 0.21
CA ASP A 90 -13.23 2.81 0.67
C ASP A 90 -12.23 1.71 1.06
N LEU A 91 -11.10 1.62 0.37
CA LEU A 91 -10.06 0.64 0.66
C LEU A 91 -9.38 0.89 2.00
N VAL A 92 -9.25 2.15 2.44
CA VAL A 92 -8.66 2.50 3.74
C VAL A 92 -9.56 2.11 4.91
N LEU A 93 -10.88 2.07 4.72
CA LEU A 93 -11.82 1.75 5.79
C LEU A 93 -11.54 0.38 6.41
N GLY A 94 -11.40 0.36 7.75
CA GLY A 94 -11.15 -0.85 8.52
C GLY A 94 -9.72 -1.42 8.39
N ALA A 95 -8.81 -0.74 7.70
CA ALA A 95 -7.41 -1.12 7.71
C ALA A 95 -6.75 -0.69 9.03
N ILE A 96 -5.87 -1.54 9.56
CA ILE A 96 -5.08 -1.22 10.75
C ILE A 96 -3.82 -0.43 10.43
N GLY A 97 -3.37 -0.46 9.18
CA GLY A 97 -2.19 0.25 8.70
C GLY A 97 -1.85 -0.09 7.26
N ALA A 98 -0.80 0.55 6.74
CA ALA A 98 -0.33 0.37 5.38
C ALA A 98 1.20 0.16 5.31
N VAL A 99 1.65 -0.69 4.39
CA VAL A 99 3.02 -0.71 3.88
C VAL A 99 3.06 0.12 2.61
N VAL A 100 3.80 1.22 2.62
CA VAL A 100 4.02 2.04 1.43
C VAL A 100 5.33 1.63 0.79
N LEU A 101 5.25 0.95 -0.35
CA LEU A 101 6.43 0.62 -1.14
C LEU A 101 6.90 1.86 -1.90
N VAL A 102 8.21 2.07 -1.87
CA VAL A 102 8.87 3.22 -2.49
C VAL A 102 9.95 2.74 -3.46
N ASP A 103 10.04 3.40 -4.59
CA ASP A 103 11.11 3.24 -5.57
C ASP A 103 11.97 4.51 -5.56
N VAL A 104 13.22 4.39 -5.13
CA VAL A 104 14.15 5.54 -5.01
C VAL A 104 14.42 6.25 -6.34
N ARG A 105 14.12 5.61 -7.46
CA ARG A 105 14.25 6.22 -8.80
C ARG A 105 13.12 7.19 -9.12
N ARG A 106 12.02 7.16 -8.35
CA ARG A 106 10.77 7.92 -8.59
C ARG A 106 10.07 8.26 -7.28
N LEU A 107 10.79 8.91 -6.36
CA LEU A 107 10.27 9.24 -5.02
C LEU A 107 9.04 10.16 -5.09
N ASP A 108 9.03 11.07 -6.06
CA ASP A 108 7.93 12.02 -6.30
C ASP A 108 6.59 11.32 -6.53
N ALA A 109 6.59 10.15 -7.15
CA ALA A 109 5.37 9.37 -7.38
C ALA A 109 4.72 8.84 -6.09
N CYS A 110 5.42 8.92 -4.94
CA CYS A 110 4.91 8.42 -3.65
C CYS A 110 4.08 9.46 -2.89
N PHE A 111 4.26 10.77 -3.12
CA PHE A 111 3.57 11.82 -2.36
C PHE A 111 2.05 11.65 -2.32
N PRO A 112 1.36 11.40 -3.45
CA PRO A 112 -0.10 11.29 -3.40
C PRO A 112 -0.63 10.21 -2.47
N VAL A 113 0.09 9.11 -2.30
CA VAL A 113 -0.33 8.04 -1.40
C VAL A 113 0.04 8.35 0.04
N LEU A 114 1.18 9.00 0.29
CA LEU A 114 1.59 9.44 1.62
C LEU A 114 0.58 10.47 2.15
N ASP A 115 0.30 11.52 1.39
CA ASP A 115 -0.70 12.55 1.73
C ASP A 115 -2.06 11.92 2.04
N HIS A 116 -2.50 10.98 1.21
CA HIS A 116 -3.79 10.32 1.41
C HIS A 116 -3.87 9.52 2.72
N LEU A 117 -2.78 8.87 3.13
CA LEU A 117 -2.72 8.10 4.37
C LEU A 117 -2.61 9.03 5.59
N ASP A 118 -1.84 10.13 5.47
CA ASP A 118 -1.70 11.14 6.50
C ASP A 118 -3.02 11.86 6.77
N ASP A 119 -3.74 12.30 5.72
CA ASP A 119 -5.06 12.93 5.82
C ASP A 119 -6.08 12.06 6.56
N ARG A 120 -5.92 10.74 6.50
CA ARG A 120 -6.81 9.78 7.16
C ARG A 120 -6.30 9.29 8.51
N GLY A 121 -5.11 9.72 8.91
CA GLY A 121 -4.48 9.29 10.14
C GLY A 121 -4.20 7.78 10.20
N LEU A 122 -4.15 7.11 9.03
CA LEU A 122 -3.86 5.67 8.99
C LEU A 122 -2.37 5.43 9.28
N PRO A 123 -2.02 4.60 10.27
CA PRO A 123 -0.63 4.24 10.51
C PRO A 123 0.00 3.60 9.27
N TYR A 124 1.21 4.00 8.89
CA TYR A 124 1.94 3.35 7.82
C TYR A 124 3.43 3.27 8.09
N VAL A 125 4.09 2.38 7.37
CA VAL A 125 5.54 2.27 7.30
C VAL A 125 5.98 2.43 5.87
N VAL A 126 7.13 3.05 5.66
CA VAL A 126 7.76 3.15 4.34
C VAL A 126 8.74 2.00 4.16
N ALA A 127 8.62 1.30 3.05
CA ALA A 127 9.50 0.20 2.67
C ALA A 127 10.09 0.49 1.29
N VAL A 128 11.38 0.82 1.26
CA VAL A 128 12.14 1.02 0.03
C VAL A 128 12.28 -0.33 -0.66
N ASN A 129 11.70 -0.48 -1.85
CA ASN A 129 11.80 -1.73 -2.58
C ASN A 129 13.10 -1.81 -3.35
N ASP A 130 13.84 -2.90 -3.16
CA ASP A 130 15.13 -3.14 -3.78
C ASP A 130 14.97 -3.50 -5.26
N PHE A 131 15.41 -2.62 -6.14
CA PHE A 131 15.52 -2.86 -7.57
C PHE A 131 16.99 -3.04 -7.97
N PRO A 132 17.33 -3.98 -8.89
CA PRO A 132 18.70 -4.33 -9.23
C PRO A 132 19.58 -3.14 -9.64
N ASP A 133 19.02 -2.18 -10.34
CA ASP A 133 19.76 -1.03 -10.90
C ASP A 133 19.39 0.30 -10.23
N ALA A 134 18.81 0.25 -9.03
CA ALA A 134 18.48 1.45 -8.29
C ALA A 134 19.72 2.04 -7.60
N PRO A 135 19.86 3.37 -7.58
CA PRO A 135 20.90 4.02 -6.77
C PRO A 135 20.68 3.72 -5.28
N VAL A 136 21.77 3.67 -4.54
CA VAL A 136 21.74 3.47 -3.09
C VAL A 136 21.83 4.83 -2.42
N TYR A 137 20.87 5.11 -1.54
CA TYR A 137 20.84 6.31 -0.71
C TYR A 137 20.76 5.92 0.75
N ASP A 138 21.24 6.80 1.62
CA ASP A 138 21.09 6.63 3.05
C ASP A 138 19.63 6.83 3.48
N ASP A 139 19.21 6.13 4.54
CA ASP A 139 17.86 6.28 5.10
C ASP A 139 17.52 7.74 5.45
N ALA A 140 18.50 8.53 5.87
CA ALA A 140 18.32 9.94 6.18
C ALA A 140 18.02 10.79 4.93
N GLU A 141 18.67 10.49 3.80
CA GLU A 141 18.43 11.15 2.51
C GLU A 141 17.04 10.83 1.98
N ILE A 142 16.66 9.54 2.02
CA ILE A 142 15.32 9.09 1.58
C ILE A 142 14.23 9.72 2.45
N ARG A 143 14.46 9.75 3.76
CA ARG A 143 13.54 10.35 4.72
C ARG A 143 13.33 11.83 4.47
N ALA A 144 14.44 12.57 4.22
CA ALA A 144 14.40 13.99 3.91
C ALA A 144 13.72 14.25 2.55
N ALA A 145 14.02 13.44 1.53
CA ALA A 145 13.43 13.58 0.20
C ALA A 145 11.91 13.32 0.18
N LEU A 146 11.40 12.46 1.07
CA LEU A 146 9.98 12.16 1.22
C LEU A 146 9.27 13.05 2.26
N ASP A 147 9.98 13.98 2.91
CA ASP A 147 9.49 14.81 4.02
C ASP A 147 8.79 13.98 5.11
N LEU A 148 9.37 12.81 5.43
CA LEU A 148 8.75 11.87 6.34
C LEU A 148 8.81 12.34 7.80
N ASN A 149 7.67 12.32 8.47
CA ASN A 149 7.63 12.51 9.92
C ASN A 149 8.61 11.53 10.60
N PRO A 150 9.46 11.98 11.55
CA PRO A 150 10.43 11.12 12.25
C PRO A 150 9.84 9.87 12.91
N ARG A 151 8.55 9.89 13.23
CA ARG A 151 7.85 8.75 13.86
C ARG A 151 7.45 7.65 12.87
N ILE A 152 7.48 7.92 11.55
CA ILE A 152 7.14 6.92 10.55
C ILE A 152 8.32 5.99 10.35
N PRO A 153 8.17 4.67 10.57
CA PRO A 153 9.25 3.73 10.33
C PRO A 153 9.61 3.67 8.84
N LEU A 154 10.92 3.74 8.57
CA LEU A 154 11.50 3.52 7.25
C LEU A 154 12.35 2.24 7.29
N GLY A 155 12.36 1.50 6.20
CA GLY A 155 13.23 0.35 6.04
C GLY A 155 13.22 -0.17 4.60
N HIS A 156 14.06 -1.17 4.34
CA HIS A 156 14.21 -1.78 3.03
C HIS A 156 13.38 -3.06 2.90
N CYS A 157 12.98 -3.37 1.68
CA CYS A 157 12.20 -4.55 1.35
C CYS A 157 12.55 -5.03 -0.06
N ASP A 158 12.88 -6.31 -0.22
CA ASP A 158 12.77 -6.96 -1.52
C ASP A 158 11.38 -7.59 -1.63
N ALA A 159 10.51 -7.00 -2.43
CA ALA A 159 9.14 -7.47 -2.60
C ALA A 159 9.05 -8.91 -3.17
N ARG A 160 10.13 -9.41 -3.78
CA ARG A 160 10.21 -10.78 -4.32
C ARG A 160 10.56 -11.80 -3.23
N ASP A 161 11.21 -11.35 -2.16
CA ASP A 161 11.58 -12.19 -1.03
C ASP A 161 10.48 -12.24 0.03
N ARG A 162 10.00 -13.46 0.31
CA ARG A 162 8.93 -13.69 1.28
C ARG A 162 9.30 -13.19 2.69
N ARG A 163 10.54 -13.39 3.13
CA ARG A 163 10.97 -13.00 4.48
C ARG A 163 11.05 -11.49 4.61
N SER A 164 11.61 -10.82 3.60
CA SER A 164 11.68 -9.38 3.52
C SER A 164 10.28 -8.76 3.57
N SER A 165 9.37 -9.27 2.74
CA SER A 165 7.97 -8.83 2.70
C SER A 165 7.23 -9.06 4.02
N ILE A 166 7.42 -10.20 4.70
CA ILE A 166 6.86 -10.46 6.04
C ILE A 166 7.42 -9.46 7.05
N THR A 167 8.72 -9.13 6.98
CA THR A 167 9.33 -8.15 7.88
C THR A 167 8.67 -6.78 7.74
N ALA A 168 8.38 -6.33 6.53
CA ALA A 168 7.66 -5.07 6.29
C ALA A 168 6.23 -5.12 6.88
N LEU A 169 5.52 -6.24 6.73
CA LEU A 169 4.20 -6.44 7.33
C LEU A 169 4.24 -6.45 8.86
N CYS A 170 5.24 -7.09 9.46
CA CYS A 170 5.41 -7.07 10.92
C CYS A 170 5.68 -5.66 11.45
N ARG A 171 6.45 -4.86 10.71
CA ARG A 171 6.73 -3.45 11.09
C ARG A 171 5.46 -2.61 11.12
N VAL A 172 4.57 -2.73 10.12
CA VAL A 172 3.31 -1.96 10.14
C VAL A 172 2.40 -2.39 11.26
N VAL A 173 2.32 -3.69 11.56
CA VAL A 173 1.52 -4.18 12.71
C VAL A 173 2.07 -3.63 14.02
N ALA A 174 3.39 -3.69 14.23
CA ALA A 174 4.03 -3.15 15.43
C ALA A 174 3.82 -1.64 15.56
N HIS A 175 3.96 -0.90 14.45
CA HIS A 175 3.73 0.55 14.44
C HIS A 175 2.27 0.92 14.74
N ALA A 176 1.31 0.20 14.18
CA ALA A 176 -0.10 0.41 14.43
C ALA A 176 -0.48 0.15 15.90
N LEU A 177 0.07 -0.91 16.50
CA LEU A 177 -0.13 -1.22 17.91
C LEU A 177 0.46 -0.13 18.81
N ALA A 178 1.69 0.31 18.54
CA ALA A 178 2.33 1.37 19.33
C ALA A 178 1.54 2.70 19.29
N ARG A 179 0.91 3.03 18.17
CA ARG A 179 0.03 4.21 18.06
C ARG A 179 -1.30 4.04 18.78
N HIS A 180 -1.82 2.84 18.85
CA HIS A 180 -3.06 2.55 19.57
C HIS A 180 -2.85 2.66 21.09
N ASP A 181 -1.68 2.22 21.59
CA ASP A 181 -1.36 2.23 23.02
C ASP A 181 -0.99 3.66 23.52
N CYS A 182 -0.64 4.57 22.61
CA CYS A 182 -0.29 5.95 22.90
C CYS A 182 -1.16 6.91 22.04
N PRO A 183 -2.48 7.03 22.30
CA PRO A 183 -3.32 7.94 21.53
C PRO A 183 -2.81 9.36 21.73
N GLU A 184 -2.34 10.00 20.66
CA GLU A 184 -1.94 11.40 20.69
C GLU A 184 -3.12 12.25 21.18
N ALA A 185 -2.86 13.10 22.16
CA ALA A 185 -3.77 14.17 22.52
C ALA A 185 -4.04 14.99 21.25
N SER A 186 -5.29 14.95 20.74
CA SER A 186 -5.73 15.80 19.63
C SER A 186 -5.23 17.22 19.85
N PRO A 187 -4.59 17.86 18.87
CA PRO A 187 -4.38 19.30 18.93
C PRO A 187 -5.77 19.97 18.96
N ARG A 188 -5.99 20.78 19.97
CA ARG A 188 -7.17 21.64 20.12
C ARG A 188 -7.15 22.76 19.10
#